data_3c28cb94358e78b923d052371ad422e9
#
_entry.id   3c28cb94358e78b923d052371ad422e9
#
_cell.length_a   1.000
_cell.length_b   1.000
_cell.length_c   1.000
_cell.angle_alpha   90.00
_cell.angle_beta   90.00
_cell.angle_gamma   90.00
#
_symmetry.space_group_name_H-M   'P 1'
#
loop_
_entity.id
_entity.type
_entity.pdbx_description
1 polymer ?
#
loop_
_entity_poly.entity_id
_entity_poly.type
_entity_poly.pdbx_seq_one_letter_code
_entity_poly.pdbx_strand_id
1 'polypeptide(L)'
;MVLMFAIPMTVGAMTFADSYMTIINIVYKDAWPVLVMLAVNSFVATMSGFFSSVLFGVERVDERAKISFRELIKSRLFIVFSLPYFQSAITLPTAFYILVNYAQNQPLQAAIYVSAIISLAGFTMFLILYAIVRKAIKIDIPWKNIVKYVFASAVMATVLFIIPHPTRIYLTLIATAIGGIIYLALLMVIDKETRLLVQSIWKEIKFKIQGIMT
;
A
#
# COMPACT_ATOMS: atom_id res chain seq x y z
N MET A 1 -10.13 -1.48 -8.50
CA MET A 1 -10.15 -2.49 -7.42
C MET A 1 -8.99 -2.34 -6.43
N VAL A 2 -7.72 -2.22 -6.86
CA VAL A 2 -6.57 -2.12 -5.93
C VAL A 2 -6.74 -1.02 -4.88
N LEU A 3 -7.09 0.20 -5.31
CA LEU A 3 -7.29 1.35 -4.41
C LEU A 3 -8.42 1.15 -3.39
N MET A 4 -9.46 0.41 -3.76
CA MET A 4 -10.59 0.08 -2.89
C MET A 4 -10.15 -0.66 -1.62
N PHE A 5 -9.10 -1.48 -1.70
CA PHE A 5 -8.55 -2.20 -0.55
C PHE A 5 -7.32 -1.51 0.04
N ALA A 6 -6.45 -0.95 -0.79
CA ALA A 6 -5.22 -0.33 -0.32
C ALA A 6 -5.47 0.89 0.59
N ILE A 7 -6.45 1.74 0.25
CA ILE A 7 -6.75 2.94 1.05
C ILE A 7 -7.23 2.57 2.46
N PRO A 8 -8.29 1.76 2.66
CA PRO A 8 -8.75 1.44 4.01
C PRO A 8 -7.74 0.64 4.83
N MET A 9 -6.95 -0.25 4.20
CA MET A 9 -5.89 -0.99 4.89
C MET A 9 -4.82 -0.05 5.43
N THR A 10 -4.39 0.92 4.62
CA THR A 10 -3.40 1.92 5.04
C THR A 10 -3.95 2.80 6.15
N VAL A 11 -5.17 3.31 5.98
CA VAL A 11 -5.83 4.17 6.98
C VAL A 11 -6.07 3.41 8.28
N GLY A 12 -6.52 2.16 8.22
CA GLY A 12 -6.71 1.30 9.40
C GLY A 12 -5.39 1.02 10.14
N ALA A 13 -4.30 0.73 9.39
CA ALA A 13 -2.99 0.54 9.98
C ALA A 13 -2.45 1.81 10.67
N MET A 14 -2.71 2.99 10.10
CA MET A 14 -2.34 4.27 10.69
C MET A 14 -3.15 4.58 11.95
N THR A 15 -4.45 4.28 11.95
CA THR A 15 -5.35 4.58 13.08
C THR A 15 -5.00 3.77 14.32
N PHE A 16 -4.60 2.50 14.17
CA PHE A 16 -4.20 1.63 15.29
C PHE A 16 -2.69 1.40 15.38
N ALA A 17 -1.88 2.32 14.88
CA ALA A 17 -0.44 2.14 14.84
C ALA A 17 0.18 1.92 16.23
N ASP A 18 -0.28 2.64 17.25
CA ASP A 18 0.14 2.48 18.65
C ASP A 18 -0.30 1.13 19.24
N SER A 19 -1.52 0.68 18.94
CA SER A 19 -2.03 -0.64 19.37
C SER A 19 -1.20 -1.77 18.77
N TYR A 20 -0.91 -1.73 17.46
CA TYR A 20 -0.08 -2.75 16.82
C TYR A 20 1.34 -2.79 17.40
N MET A 21 1.95 -1.63 17.64
CA MET A 21 3.27 -1.57 18.26
C MET A 21 3.26 -2.08 19.70
N THR A 22 2.23 -1.74 20.47
CA THR A 22 2.06 -2.22 21.86
C THR A 22 1.88 -3.73 21.94
N ILE A 23 1.20 -4.35 20.94
CA ILE A 23 1.02 -5.81 20.86
C ILE A 23 2.36 -6.53 20.65
N ILE A 24 3.27 -5.95 19.87
CA ILE A 24 4.60 -6.53 19.66
C ILE A 24 5.38 -6.48 20.97
N ASN A 25 5.48 -5.33 21.57
CA ASN A 25 6.02 -5.12 22.91
C ASN A 25 5.62 -3.71 23.39
N ILE A 26 5.27 -3.59 24.68
CA ILE A 26 4.89 -2.31 25.30
C ILE A 26 5.98 -1.24 25.18
N VAL A 27 7.25 -1.65 25.13
CA VAL A 27 8.41 -0.78 24.93
C VAL A 27 8.40 -0.10 23.56
N TYR A 28 7.75 -0.70 22.57
CA TYR A 28 7.68 -0.16 21.21
C TYR A 28 6.48 0.76 20.99
N LYS A 29 5.67 1.03 22.00
CA LYS A 29 4.51 1.92 21.88
C LYS A 29 4.88 3.25 21.23
N ASP A 30 5.99 3.86 21.65
CA ASP A 30 6.46 5.15 21.13
C ASP A 30 7.00 5.09 19.69
N ALA A 31 7.16 3.89 19.15
CA ALA A 31 7.56 3.68 17.76
C ALA A 31 6.39 3.68 16.75
N TRP A 32 5.17 4.06 17.18
CA TRP A 32 4.02 4.19 16.28
C TRP A 32 4.27 5.07 15.03
N PRO A 33 5.11 6.15 15.05
CA PRO A 33 5.37 6.93 13.83
C PRO A 33 6.08 6.13 12.76
N VAL A 34 6.93 5.16 13.15
CA VAL A 34 7.60 4.25 12.23
C VAL A 34 6.57 3.43 11.45
N LEU A 35 5.56 2.87 12.15
CA LEU A 35 4.51 2.08 11.53
C LEU A 35 3.66 2.94 10.58
N VAL A 36 3.35 4.18 10.96
CA VAL A 36 2.62 5.11 10.07
C VAL A 36 3.41 5.38 8.79
N MET A 37 4.72 5.68 8.90
CA MET A 37 5.57 5.90 7.72
C MET A 37 5.64 4.65 6.83
N LEU A 38 5.78 3.47 7.42
CA LEU A 38 5.81 2.20 6.69
C LEU A 38 4.47 1.86 6.05
N ALA A 39 3.34 2.20 6.68
CA ALA A 39 2.00 2.03 6.09
C ALA A 39 1.82 2.92 4.84
N VAL A 40 2.23 4.19 4.91
CA VAL A 40 2.24 5.09 3.76
C VAL A 40 3.17 4.57 2.66
N ASN A 41 4.38 4.14 3.02
CA ASN A 41 5.32 3.58 2.06
C ASN A 41 4.78 2.30 1.40
N SER A 42 4.10 1.43 2.15
CA SER A 42 3.45 0.22 1.62
C SER A 42 2.32 0.57 0.63
N PHE A 43 1.55 1.62 0.90
CA PHE A 43 0.56 2.14 -0.05
C PHE A 43 1.23 2.61 -1.35
N VAL A 44 2.28 3.41 -1.25
CA VAL A 44 3.06 3.91 -2.40
C VAL A 44 3.66 2.73 -3.19
N ALA A 45 4.22 1.73 -2.50
CA ALA A 45 4.76 0.54 -3.12
C ALA A 45 3.70 -0.28 -3.87
N THR A 46 2.49 -0.41 -3.30
CA THR A 46 1.34 -1.06 -3.95
C THR A 46 0.95 -0.34 -5.25
N MET A 47 0.91 0.99 -5.23
CA MET A 47 0.64 1.79 -6.42
C MET A 47 1.75 1.65 -7.47
N SER A 48 3.01 1.64 -7.04
CA SER A 48 4.16 1.41 -7.92
C SER A 48 4.10 0.04 -8.58
N GLY A 49 3.76 -1.01 -7.82
CA GLY A 49 3.56 -2.37 -8.32
C GLY A 49 2.45 -2.45 -9.37
N PHE A 50 1.34 -1.75 -9.15
CA PHE A 50 0.26 -1.66 -10.13
C PHE A 50 0.73 -1.00 -11.43
N PHE A 51 1.44 0.13 -11.36
CA PHE A 51 1.96 0.81 -12.54
C PHE A 51 3.01 -0.04 -13.28
N SER A 52 3.87 -0.74 -12.56
CA SER A 52 4.82 -1.69 -13.17
C SER A 52 4.10 -2.80 -13.92
N SER A 53 3.06 -3.39 -13.33
CA SER A 53 2.26 -4.45 -13.97
C SER A 53 1.57 -3.96 -15.24
N VAL A 54 1.06 -2.73 -15.24
CA VAL A 54 0.46 -2.11 -16.43
C VAL A 54 1.52 -1.91 -17.52
N LEU A 55 2.73 -1.48 -17.18
CA LEU A 55 3.83 -1.31 -18.14
C LEU A 55 4.24 -2.65 -18.76
N PHE A 56 4.36 -3.70 -17.94
CA PHE A 56 4.66 -5.05 -18.42
C PHE A 56 3.59 -5.58 -19.39
N GLY A 57 2.32 -5.25 -19.16
CA GLY A 57 1.24 -5.66 -20.07
C GLY A 57 1.19 -4.93 -21.40
N VAL A 58 1.79 -3.76 -21.52
CA VAL A 58 1.74 -2.92 -22.73
C VAL A 58 2.99 -3.04 -23.59
N GLU A 59 4.13 -3.31 -22.97
CA GLU A 59 5.39 -3.40 -23.70
C GLU A 59 5.58 -4.80 -24.30
N ARG A 60 5.49 -4.87 -25.63
CA ARG A 60 5.58 -6.13 -26.43
C ARG A 60 7.02 -6.60 -26.64
N VAL A 61 7.90 -6.37 -25.70
CA VAL A 61 9.32 -6.77 -25.81
C VAL A 61 9.45 -8.29 -25.87
N ASP A 62 8.58 -9.02 -25.21
CA ASP A 62 8.60 -10.49 -25.16
C ASP A 62 8.14 -11.18 -26.47
N GLU A 63 7.44 -10.48 -27.35
CA GLU A 63 6.96 -11.09 -28.62
C GLU A 63 8.06 -11.22 -29.69
N ARG A 64 9.22 -10.59 -29.50
CA ARG A 64 10.33 -10.62 -30.47
C ARG A 64 11.46 -11.54 -30.01
N ALA A 65 11.54 -12.71 -30.63
CA ALA A 65 12.55 -13.74 -30.32
C ALA A 65 14.03 -13.32 -30.49
N LYS A 66 14.33 -12.12 -30.99
CA LYS A 66 15.70 -11.58 -31.16
C LYS A 66 15.73 -10.10 -30.82
N ILE A 67 15.86 -9.79 -29.54
CA ILE A 67 16.07 -8.41 -29.08
C ILE A 67 17.56 -8.19 -28.90
N SER A 68 18.08 -7.12 -29.52
CA SER A 68 19.46 -6.68 -29.29
C SER A 68 19.60 -6.15 -27.84
N PHE A 69 20.70 -6.47 -27.16
CA PHE A 69 21.02 -5.95 -25.82
C PHE A 69 20.92 -4.42 -25.73
N ARG A 70 21.24 -3.73 -26.81
CA ARG A 70 21.16 -2.27 -26.91
C ARG A 70 19.69 -1.76 -26.94
N GLU A 71 18.77 -2.53 -27.51
CA GLU A 71 17.34 -2.23 -27.50
C GLU A 71 16.72 -2.51 -26.14
N LEU A 72 17.16 -3.57 -25.47
CA LEU A 72 16.73 -3.92 -24.11
C LEU A 72 17.06 -2.80 -23.12
N ILE A 73 18.31 -2.26 -23.14
CA ILE A 73 18.72 -1.16 -22.26
C ILE A 73 17.91 0.13 -22.50
N LYS A 74 17.42 0.35 -23.71
CA LYS A 74 16.58 1.50 -24.06
C LYS A 74 15.10 1.27 -23.78
N SER A 75 14.71 0.05 -23.44
CA SER A 75 13.31 -0.29 -23.13
C SER A 75 12.86 0.33 -21.80
N ARG A 76 11.59 0.64 -21.71
CA ARG A 76 11.00 1.14 -20.45
C ARG A 76 11.04 0.07 -19.37
N LEU A 77 10.96 -1.21 -19.75
CA LEU A 77 11.08 -2.34 -18.83
C LEU A 77 12.42 -2.33 -18.12
N PHE A 78 13.52 -2.10 -18.84
CA PHE A 78 14.85 -2.03 -18.24
C PHE A 78 14.93 -0.91 -17.18
N ILE A 79 14.30 0.25 -17.45
CA ILE A 79 14.26 1.34 -16.50
C ILE A 79 13.50 0.90 -15.24
N VAL A 80 12.31 0.25 -15.40
CA VAL A 80 11.51 -0.22 -14.27
C VAL A 80 12.26 -1.25 -13.42
N PHE A 81 12.96 -2.19 -14.05
CA PHE A 81 13.79 -3.16 -13.34
C PHE A 81 15.01 -2.54 -12.65
N SER A 82 15.57 -1.47 -13.21
CA SER A 82 16.74 -0.79 -12.65
C SER A 82 16.37 0.14 -11.47
N LEU A 83 15.15 0.66 -11.41
CA LEU A 83 14.70 1.60 -10.37
C LEU A 83 14.94 1.12 -8.94
N PRO A 84 14.63 -0.13 -8.53
CA PRO A 84 14.90 -0.60 -7.18
C PRO A 84 16.38 -0.63 -6.81
N TYR A 85 17.24 -0.91 -7.78
CA TYR A 85 18.69 -0.90 -7.56
C TYR A 85 19.23 0.52 -7.35
N PHE A 86 18.75 1.49 -8.13
CA PHE A 86 19.05 2.91 -7.90
C PHE A 86 18.53 3.39 -6.56
N GLN A 87 17.32 3.00 -6.19
CA GLN A 87 16.78 3.30 -4.87
C GLN A 87 17.68 2.78 -3.77
N SER A 88 18.08 1.50 -3.83
CA SER A 88 18.94 0.88 -2.82
C SER A 88 20.33 1.53 -2.78
N ALA A 89 20.90 1.87 -3.93
CA ALA A 89 22.19 2.55 -4.01
C ALA A 89 22.21 3.93 -3.34
N ILE A 90 21.07 4.61 -3.26
CA ILE A 90 20.94 5.89 -2.56
C ILE A 90 20.56 5.70 -1.10
N THR A 91 19.58 4.82 -0.82
CA THR A 91 19.03 4.65 0.53
C THR A 91 20.03 4.01 1.49
N LEU A 92 20.82 3.01 1.05
CA LEU A 92 21.77 2.32 1.93
C LEU A 92 22.90 3.24 2.45
N PRO A 93 23.63 4.00 1.60
CA PRO A 93 24.63 4.92 2.11
C PRO A 93 24.05 6.04 2.96
N THR A 94 22.87 6.57 2.57
CA THR A 94 22.21 7.65 3.32
C THR A 94 21.78 7.16 4.70
N ALA A 95 21.16 5.98 4.79
CA ALA A 95 20.77 5.37 6.05
C ALA A 95 22.00 5.09 6.93
N PHE A 96 23.05 4.52 6.36
CA PHE A 96 24.31 4.27 7.08
C PHE A 96 24.91 5.56 7.65
N TYR A 97 24.98 6.61 6.84
CA TYR A 97 25.52 7.92 7.28
C TYR A 97 24.71 8.50 8.44
N ILE A 98 23.39 8.47 8.35
CA ILE A 98 22.49 9.02 9.40
C ILE A 98 22.58 8.17 10.67
N LEU A 99 22.63 6.85 10.57
CA LEU A 99 22.73 5.97 11.72
C LEU A 99 24.02 6.19 12.49
N VAL A 100 25.14 6.36 11.79
CA VAL A 100 26.46 6.53 12.41
C VAL A 100 26.61 7.92 13.06
N ASN A 101 26.06 8.98 12.43
CA ASN A 101 26.31 10.34 12.90
C ASN A 101 25.21 10.92 13.80
N TYR A 102 23.94 10.49 13.65
CA TYR A 102 22.82 11.15 14.31
C TYR A 102 22.00 10.24 15.21
N ALA A 103 22.13 8.92 15.11
CA ALA A 103 21.26 7.98 15.82
C ALA A 103 22.00 7.04 16.77
N GLN A 104 23.24 7.38 17.15
CA GLN A 104 24.04 6.58 18.09
C GLN A 104 23.31 6.46 19.43
N ASN A 105 23.14 5.22 19.92
CA ASN A 105 22.47 4.87 21.18
C ASN A 105 21.00 5.31 21.30
N GLN A 106 20.33 5.64 20.19
CA GLN A 106 18.93 6.03 20.17
C GLN A 106 18.14 5.18 19.15
N PRO A 107 17.78 3.94 19.51
CA PRO A 107 17.20 2.97 18.57
C PRO A 107 15.85 3.45 17.99
N LEU A 108 15.05 4.19 18.77
CA LEU A 108 13.78 4.76 18.29
C LEU A 108 14.01 5.81 17.20
N GLN A 109 14.93 6.74 17.42
CA GLN A 109 15.27 7.77 16.42
C GLN A 109 15.90 7.15 15.18
N ALA A 110 16.75 6.14 15.36
CA ALA A 110 17.31 5.37 14.25
C ALA A 110 16.21 4.77 13.36
N ALA A 111 15.20 4.12 13.97
CA ALA A 111 14.07 3.54 13.25
C ALA A 111 13.24 4.60 12.50
N ILE A 112 12.99 5.76 13.14
CA ILE A 112 12.25 6.88 12.53
C ILE A 112 13.02 7.42 11.32
N TYR A 113 14.32 7.68 11.45
CA TYR A 113 15.12 8.21 10.33
C TYR A 113 15.20 7.23 9.15
N VAL A 114 15.43 5.94 9.43
CA VAL A 114 15.49 4.92 8.38
C VAL A 114 14.14 4.79 7.67
N SER A 115 13.04 4.74 8.42
CA SER A 115 11.70 4.65 7.83
C SER A 115 11.35 5.90 6.99
N ALA A 116 11.77 7.08 7.43
CA ALA A 116 11.61 8.33 6.67
C ALA A 116 12.41 8.32 5.36
N ILE A 117 13.68 7.87 5.40
CA ILE A 117 14.52 7.76 4.20
C ILE A 117 13.90 6.79 3.19
N ILE A 118 13.48 5.60 3.64
CA ILE A 118 12.87 4.59 2.78
C ILE A 118 11.56 5.13 2.18
N SER A 119 10.72 5.80 2.97
CA SER A 119 9.45 6.34 2.52
C SER A 119 9.65 7.47 1.50
N LEU A 120 10.62 8.37 1.73
CA LEU A 120 10.94 9.44 0.80
C LEU A 120 11.51 8.91 -0.53
N ALA A 121 12.41 7.94 -0.44
CA ALA A 121 12.97 7.29 -1.63
C ALA A 121 11.89 6.51 -2.41
N GLY A 122 11.02 5.78 -1.72
CA GLY A 122 9.89 5.07 -2.32
C GLY A 122 8.92 6.02 -3.03
N PHE A 123 8.59 7.16 -2.41
CA PHE A 123 7.75 8.18 -3.02
C PHE A 123 8.41 8.81 -4.25
N THR A 124 9.72 9.09 -4.21
CA THR A 124 10.46 9.62 -5.36
C THR A 124 10.43 8.62 -6.53
N MET A 125 10.65 7.33 -6.26
CA MET A 125 10.57 6.29 -7.29
C MET A 125 9.16 6.13 -7.87
N PHE A 126 8.14 6.24 -7.04
CA PHE A 126 6.75 6.27 -7.48
C PHE A 126 6.48 7.42 -8.46
N LEU A 127 6.96 8.63 -8.17
CA LEU A 127 6.80 9.79 -9.06
C LEU A 127 7.49 9.56 -10.41
N ILE A 128 8.70 8.98 -10.40
CA ILE A 128 9.43 8.64 -11.63
C ILE A 128 8.62 7.62 -12.44
N LEU A 129 8.15 6.53 -11.80
CA LEU A 129 7.39 5.49 -12.45
C LEU A 129 6.06 6.03 -13.00
N TYR A 130 5.35 6.86 -12.24
CA TYR A 130 4.13 7.53 -12.68
C TYR A 130 4.37 8.39 -13.93
N ALA A 131 5.48 9.15 -13.96
CA ALA A 131 5.84 9.96 -15.13
C ALA A 131 6.12 9.11 -16.38
N ILE A 132 6.76 7.94 -16.21
CA ILE A 132 7.03 7.00 -17.31
C ILE A 132 5.71 6.41 -17.83
N VAL A 133 4.85 5.94 -16.93
CA VAL A 133 3.58 5.30 -17.30
C VAL A 133 2.64 6.31 -17.98
N ARG A 134 2.55 7.54 -17.47
CA ARG A 134 1.73 8.60 -18.07
C ARG A 134 2.16 8.94 -19.51
N LYS A 135 3.46 8.81 -19.83
CA LYS A 135 3.97 9.01 -21.21
C LYS A 135 3.70 7.81 -22.10
N ALA A 136 3.52 6.62 -21.53
CA ALA A 136 3.30 5.38 -22.26
C ALA A 136 1.83 5.17 -22.62
N ILE A 137 0.92 5.53 -21.71
CA ILE A 137 -0.50 5.19 -21.77
C ILE A 137 -1.32 6.39 -21.29
N LYS A 138 -2.44 6.65 -21.98
CA LYS A 138 -3.46 7.57 -21.46
C LYS A 138 -4.21 6.85 -20.33
N ILE A 139 -3.92 7.26 -19.10
CA ILE A 139 -4.60 6.70 -17.92
C ILE A 139 -5.76 7.63 -17.56
N ASP A 140 -6.97 7.12 -17.68
CA ASP A 140 -8.15 7.76 -17.12
C ASP A 140 -8.29 7.38 -15.66
N ILE A 141 -7.93 8.29 -14.77
CA ILE A 141 -8.01 8.09 -13.32
C ILE A 141 -9.47 8.29 -12.89
N PRO A 142 -10.13 7.29 -12.30
CA PRO A 142 -11.53 7.40 -11.84
C PRO A 142 -11.62 8.18 -10.52
N TRP A 143 -11.37 9.49 -10.58
CA TRP A 143 -11.35 10.39 -9.42
C TRP A 143 -12.60 10.26 -8.54
N LYS A 144 -13.78 10.08 -9.18
CA LYS A 144 -15.04 9.92 -8.45
C LYS A 144 -15.03 8.71 -7.52
N ASN A 145 -14.45 7.60 -7.95
CA ASN A 145 -14.38 6.39 -7.15
C ASN A 145 -13.32 6.52 -6.04
N ILE A 146 -12.18 7.18 -6.33
CA ILE A 146 -11.14 7.44 -5.34
C ILE A 146 -11.69 8.27 -4.18
N VAL A 147 -12.43 9.35 -4.48
CA VAL A 147 -13.05 10.20 -3.45
C VAL A 147 -14.01 9.40 -2.56
N LYS A 148 -14.81 8.48 -3.12
CA LYS A 148 -15.69 7.60 -2.33
C LYS A 148 -14.88 6.70 -1.38
N TYR A 149 -13.78 6.10 -1.86
CA TYR A 149 -12.92 5.23 -1.06
C TYR A 149 -12.24 6.01 0.08
N VAL A 150 -11.72 7.19 -0.21
CA VAL A 150 -11.13 8.08 0.80
C VAL A 150 -12.17 8.51 1.83
N PHE A 151 -13.36 8.91 1.40
CA PHE A 151 -14.44 9.30 2.30
C PHE A 151 -14.87 8.15 3.23
N ALA A 152 -15.14 6.97 2.67
CA ALA A 152 -15.51 5.79 3.47
C ALA A 152 -14.39 5.39 4.45
N SER A 153 -13.12 5.50 4.04
CA SER A 153 -11.97 5.23 4.92
C SER A 153 -11.82 6.28 6.02
N ALA A 154 -12.10 7.55 5.73
CA ALA A 154 -12.06 8.62 6.72
C ALA A 154 -13.14 8.43 7.80
N VAL A 155 -14.37 8.05 7.39
CA VAL A 155 -15.44 7.72 8.35
C VAL A 155 -15.06 6.50 9.19
N MET A 156 -14.53 5.44 8.56
CA MET A 156 -14.01 4.27 9.27
C MET A 156 -12.95 4.67 10.30
N ALA A 157 -11.97 5.49 9.91
CA ALA A 157 -10.91 5.95 10.80
C ALA A 157 -11.46 6.75 11.99
N THR A 158 -12.43 7.63 11.75
CA THR A 158 -13.09 8.40 12.80
C THR A 158 -13.78 7.50 13.83
N VAL A 159 -14.50 6.48 13.36
CA VAL A 159 -15.14 5.51 14.24
C VAL A 159 -14.12 4.70 15.04
N LEU A 160 -13.05 4.24 14.37
CA LEU A 160 -11.98 3.48 15.02
C LEU A 160 -11.22 4.34 16.05
N PHE A 161 -11.04 5.63 15.79
CA PHE A 161 -10.36 6.55 16.70
C PHE A 161 -11.15 6.81 18.00
N ILE A 162 -12.49 6.71 17.94
CA ILE A 162 -13.35 6.85 19.13
C ILE A 162 -13.24 5.61 20.04
N ILE A 163 -12.93 4.45 19.48
CA ILE A 163 -12.75 3.22 20.26
C ILE A 163 -11.45 3.32 21.07
N PRO A 164 -11.49 3.04 22.39
CA PRO A 164 -10.25 3.00 23.19
C PRO A 164 -9.22 2.07 22.54
N HIS A 165 -8.00 2.55 22.37
CA HIS A 165 -6.94 1.80 21.69
C HIS A 165 -6.64 0.50 22.46
N PRO A 166 -6.97 -0.68 21.90
CA PRO A 166 -6.81 -1.93 22.62
C PRO A 166 -5.33 -2.33 22.71
N THR A 167 -4.93 -2.81 23.85
CA THR A 167 -3.57 -3.32 24.10
C THR A 167 -3.45 -4.82 23.91
N ARG A 168 -4.59 -5.54 23.76
CA ARG A 168 -4.63 -6.99 23.58
C ARG A 168 -4.86 -7.35 22.12
N ILE A 169 -4.09 -8.33 21.62
CA ILE A 169 -4.11 -8.75 20.22
C ILE A 169 -5.51 -9.09 19.70
N TYR A 170 -6.30 -9.84 20.46
CA TYR A 170 -7.64 -10.25 20.02
C TYR A 170 -8.61 -9.06 19.91
N LEU A 171 -8.52 -8.09 20.83
CA LEU A 171 -9.34 -6.88 20.78
C LEU A 171 -8.98 -5.99 19.58
N THR A 172 -7.68 -5.88 19.29
CA THR A 172 -7.22 -5.11 18.11
C THR A 172 -7.66 -5.77 16.81
N LEU A 173 -7.60 -7.11 16.72
CA LEU A 173 -8.09 -7.84 15.55
C LEU A 173 -9.61 -7.67 15.37
N ILE A 174 -10.38 -7.76 16.44
CA ILE A 174 -11.83 -7.53 16.41
C ILE A 174 -12.13 -6.09 15.97
N ALA A 175 -11.46 -5.10 16.56
CA ALA A 175 -11.65 -3.69 16.21
C ALA A 175 -11.29 -3.43 14.73
N THR A 176 -10.21 -4.03 14.23
CA THR A 176 -9.82 -3.93 12.82
C THR A 176 -10.88 -4.58 11.90
N ALA A 177 -11.41 -5.75 12.29
CA ALA A 177 -12.47 -6.42 11.55
C ALA A 177 -13.76 -5.58 11.51
N ILE A 178 -14.15 -4.98 12.64
CA ILE A 178 -15.29 -4.05 12.73
C ILE A 178 -15.07 -2.86 11.80
N GLY A 179 -13.88 -2.26 11.81
CA GLY A 179 -13.52 -1.19 10.88
C GLY A 179 -13.69 -1.59 9.41
N GLY A 180 -13.22 -2.77 9.04
CA GLY A 180 -13.40 -3.32 7.70
C GLY A 180 -14.87 -3.51 7.31
N ILE A 181 -15.69 -3.99 8.23
CA ILE A 181 -17.16 -4.15 8.03
C ILE A 181 -17.82 -2.77 7.84
N ILE A 182 -17.50 -1.78 8.67
CA ILE A 182 -18.02 -0.42 8.56
C ILE A 182 -17.64 0.19 7.20
N TYR A 183 -16.37 0.06 6.80
CA TYR A 183 -15.91 0.54 5.50
C TYR A 183 -16.69 -0.10 4.35
N LEU A 184 -16.80 -1.43 4.33
CA LEU A 184 -17.50 -2.15 3.27
C LEU A 184 -19.00 -1.81 3.25
N ALA A 185 -19.64 -1.67 4.41
CA ALA A 185 -21.05 -1.28 4.51
C ALA A 185 -21.29 0.11 3.92
N LEU A 186 -20.45 1.10 4.28
CA LEU A 186 -20.49 2.45 3.72
C LEU A 186 -20.27 2.44 2.21
N LEU A 187 -19.29 1.67 1.75
CA LEU A 187 -18.97 1.60 0.34
C LEU A 187 -20.09 0.95 -0.47
N MET A 188 -20.76 -0.08 0.06
CA MET A 188 -21.94 -0.69 -0.58
C MET A 188 -23.11 0.30 -0.72
N VAL A 189 -23.21 1.28 0.17
CA VAL A 189 -24.26 2.33 0.09
C VAL A 189 -23.90 3.37 -0.99
N ILE A 190 -22.62 3.79 -1.03
CA ILE A 190 -22.17 4.93 -1.85
C ILE A 190 -21.81 4.49 -3.27
N ASP A 191 -21.31 3.26 -3.46
CA ASP A 191 -20.75 2.80 -4.73
C ASP A 191 -21.49 1.60 -5.32
N LYS A 192 -22.10 1.82 -6.50
CA LYS A 192 -22.84 0.77 -7.23
C LYS A 192 -21.93 -0.36 -7.72
N GLU A 193 -20.71 -0.04 -8.14
CA GLU A 193 -19.75 -1.04 -8.65
C GLU A 193 -19.34 -2.01 -7.53
N THR A 194 -19.05 -1.49 -6.34
CA THR A 194 -18.76 -2.31 -5.17
C THR A 194 -19.93 -3.22 -4.79
N ARG A 195 -21.17 -2.70 -4.86
CA ARG A 195 -22.38 -3.50 -4.58
C ARG A 195 -22.52 -4.68 -5.56
N LEU A 196 -22.31 -4.44 -6.85
CA LEU A 196 -22.34 -5.50 -7.86
C LEU A 196 -21.24 -6.54 -7.65
N LEU A 197 -20.05 -6.10 -7.27
CA LEU A 197 -18.92 -6.99 -6.98
C LEU A 197 -19.20 -7.89 -5.78
N VAL A 198 -19.70 -7.33 -4.67
CA VAL A 198 -20.07 -8.11 -3.49
C VAL A 198 -21.19 -9.10 -3.80
N GLN A 199 -22.19 -8.69 -4.59
CA GLN A 199 -23.28 -9.58 -5.02
C GLN A 199 -22.78 -10.73 -5.92
N SER A 200 -21.81 -10.48 -6.82
CA SER A 200 -21.24 -11.52 -7.67
C SER A 200 -20.45 -12.54 -6.86
N ILE A 201 -19.63 -12.07 -5.92
CA ILE A 201 -18.88 -12.94 -5.00
C ILE A 201 -19.84 -13.80 -4.15
N TRP A 202 -20.89 -13.19 -3.62
CA TRP A 202 -21.88 -13.90 -2.82
C TRP A 202 -22.60 -15.01 -3.61
N LYS A 203 -22.96 -14.73 -4.87
CA LYS A 203 -23.56 -15.72 -5.76
C LYS A 203 -22.60 -16.90 -6.05
N GLU A 204 -21.33 -16.60 -6.28
CA GLU A 204 -20.32 -17.62 -6.55
C GLU A 204 -20.06 -18.52 -5.33
N ILE A 205 -19.97 -17.92 -4.13
CA ILE A 205 -19.84 -18.67 -2.87
C ILE A 205 -21.06 -19.57 -2.65
N LYS A 206 -22.27 -19.03 -2.85
CA LYS A 206 -23.52 -19.82 -2.70
C LYS A 206 -23.56 -21.00 -3.66
N PHE A 207 -23.14 -20.79 -4.92
CA PHE A 207 -23.09 -21.85 -5.93
C PHE A 207 -22.09 -22.95 -5.57
N LYS A 208 -20.90 -22.57 -5.10
CA LYS A 208 -19.88 -23.53 -4.63
C LYS A 208 -20.34 -24.34 -3.41
N ILE A 209 -20.99 -23.70 -2.44
CA ILE A 209 -21.52 -24.40 -1.25
C ILE A 209 -22.62 -25.40 -1.65
N GLN A 210 -23.51 -25.02 -2.57
CA GLN A 210 -24.53 -25.94 -3.07
C GLN A 210 -23.95 -27.14 -3.82
N GLY A 211 -22.87 -26.94 -4.61
CA GLY A 211 -22.19 -28.02 -5.32
C GLY A 211 -21.33 -28.95 -4.45
N ILE A 212 -21.08 -28.59 -3.18
CA ILE A 212 -20.37 -29.45 -2.21
C ILE A 212 -21.39 -30.32 -1.42
N MET A 213 -22.65 -29.87 -1.34
CA MET A 213 -23.71 -30.57 -0.60
C MET A 213 -24.53 -31.51 -1.48
N THR A 214 -24.29 -31.58 -2.78
CA THR A 214 -24.82 -32.57 -3.73
C THR A 214 -23.73 -33.54 -4.13
#